data_51f391ae1b4c7a46bc2f2e6956cbfdcd
#
_entry.id   51f391ae1b4c7a46bc2f2e6956cbfdcd
#
_cell.length_a   1.000
_cell.length_b   1.000
_cell.length_c   1.000
_cell.angle_alpha   90.00
_cell.angle_beta   90.00
_cell.angle_gamma   90.00
#
_symmetry.space_group_name_H-M   'P 1'
#
loop_
_entity.id
_entity.type
_entity.pdbx_description
1 polymer ?
#
loop_
_entity_poly.entity_id
_entity_poly.type
_entity_poly.pdbx_seq_one_letter_code
_entity_poly.pdbx_strand_id
1 'polypeptide(L)'
;KTTGDLADLALQRSWITREQYDELRNSDDDVTESLGQSMMERGLITQEQLTKAKSVMERTGQPLWRTLLQLKMTLPADVVQFLKSDIELPFGKRPRPVLCRYLVDEGICSEEQLDAAWREAKAQKIEFGRYLKENSMVSDEVLERGAALELGLPFDDLADVDEISTHLLRMIPSGVLLRFTALPYKVEAEQLFVAFSDPRHMEEMTKLGLMLKMPMQPVLAPRARLEELLERLVSVDTFKSAYTQDSETKEDESPAANMLTIILRGLINAEGSDIHIEPSLDSARVRYRVDGILHDFLTLDTDMARRVSARIKGLAGMEIEQRFMPQDGHLNLRIDDADRNFRIATVPSMYGETIAMRLVQSEMAFSSFQQLGMLENQRQLMTEMLNSPSGLVLTAGPVGSGKTTTLYSCLNCLDCFNQNIMTIEDPVEFELSGVTQVQVQNKRGLTFSAGVRALLRQDADTLMIGEIRDEETVQIAIRAALSGTLVLSTIHANSATGAVASLMQLGVTGFSAGNALSGVVFQRLVHRICKNCREPYEADAMERKELEVEGDEPITLYRSRGCDSCFRTGYHGRIGVYEMVKIDEEMRHVIFSRPTHSELQAAATRAGMIPLKAHVRELVISGDINIKEMLHII
;
A
#
# COMPACT_ATOMS: atom_id res chain seq x y z
N LYS A 1 2.34 -47.02 1.90
CA LYS A 1 1.30 -47.74 1.14
C LYS A 1 1.56 -47.47 -0.33
N THR A 2 1.83 -48.54 -1.05
CA THR A 2 2.06 -48.79 -2.47
C THR A 2 1.71 -47.62 -3.43
N THR A 3 2.72 -47.00 -3.95
CA THR A 3 2.67 -46.21 -5.17
C THR A 3 2.37 -47.12 -6.34
N GLY A 4 1.21 -46.96 -6.97
CA GLY A 4 0.86 -47.65 -8.20
C GLY A 4 1.88 -47.40 -9.31
N ASP A 5 1.94 -48.33 -10.24
CA ASP A 5 2.76 -48.33 -11.44
C ASP A 5 2.47 -47.05 -12.26
N LEU A 6 3.46 -46.59 -13.07
CA LEU A 6 3.27 -45.41 -13.93
C LEU A 6 2.11 -45.60 -14.91
N ALA A 7 1.90 -46.85 -15.34
CA ALA A 7 0.73 -47.25 -16.13
C ALA A 7 -0.57 -47.06 -15.35
N ASP A 8 -0.61 -47.42 -14.05
CA ASP A 8 -1.75 -47.17 -13.18
C ASP A 8 -1.99 -45.65 -12.98
N LEU A 9 -0.94 -44.85 -12.82
CA LEU A 9 -1.01 -43.42 -12.70
C LEU A 9 -1.46 -42.77 -14.03
N ALA A 10 -0.95 -43.26 -15.15
CA ALA A 10 -1.31 -42.79 -16.48
C ALA A 10 -2.78 -43.14 -16.81
N LEU A 11 -3.26 -44.29 -16.39
CA LEU A 11 -4.67 -44.66 -16.52
C LEU A 11 -5.56 -43.84 -15.58
N GLN A 12 -5.15 -43.67 -14.32
CA GLN A 12 -5.86 -42.87 -13.33
C GLN A 12 -5.98 -41.40 -13.71
N ARG A 13 -4.99 -40.88 -14.48
CA ARG A 13 -4.94 -39.50 -14.99
C ARG A 13 -5.42 -39.40 -16.45
N SER A 14 -6.05 -40.42 -16.99
CA SER A 14 -6.57 -40.46 -18.37
C SER A 14 -5.51 -40.17 -19.44
N TRP A 15 -4.23 -40.42 -19.17
CA TRP A 15 -3.14 -40.25 -20.14
C TRP A 15 -3.11 -41.40 -21.16
N ILE A 16 -3.65 -42.56 -20.78
CA ILE A 16 -3.81 -43.73 -21.62
C ILE A 16 -5.20 -44.36 -21.41
N THR A 17 -5.73 -45.03 -22.44
CA THR A 17 -6.99 -45.78 -22.35
C THR A 17 -6.77 -47.09 -21.60
N ARG A 18 -7.87 -47.73 -21.18
CA ARG A 18 -7.83 -49.06 -20.53
C ARG A 18 -7.23 -50.11 -21.44
N GLU A 19 -7.48 -50.05 -22.73
CA GLU A 19 -6.90 -50.96 -23.74
C GLU A 19 -5.39 -50.74 -23.87
N GLN A 20 -4.92 -49.51 -23.92
CA GLN A 20 -3.51 -49.15 -23.92
C GLN A 20 -2.80 -49.55 -22.62
N TYR A 21 -3.48 -49.48 -21.49
CA TYR A 21 -2.97 -49.92 -20.22
C TYR A 21 -2.76 -51.45 -20.20
N ASP A 22 -3.74 -52.22 -20.70
CA ASP A 22 -3.67 -53.66 -20.75
C ASP A 22 -2.61 -54.15 -21.77
N GLU A 23 -2.42 -53.47 -22.90
CA GLU A 23 -1.33 -53.68 -23.87
C GLU A 23 0.04 -53.38 -23.27
N LEU A 24 0.21 -52.25 -22.58
CA LEU A 24 1.48 -51.89 -21.89
C LEU A 24 1.84 -52.89 -20.78
N ARG A 25 0.87 -53.46 -20.14
CA ARG A 25 1.08 -54.42 -19.05
C ARG A 25 1.46 -55.82 -19.56
N ASN A 26 1.10 -56.16 -20.81
CA ASN A 26 1.37 -57.43 -21.44
C ASN A 26 2.61 -57.44 -22.35
N SER A 27 3.30 -56.30 -22.57
CA SER A 27 4.44 -56.12 -23.50
C SER A 27 5.78 -55.88 -22.78
N ASP A 28 6.09 -56.64 -21.74
CA ASP A 28 7.12 -56.32 -20.76
C ASP A 28 8.61 -56.32 -21.24
N ASP A 29 8.99 -56.95 -22.36
CA ASP A 29 10.41 -57.06 -22.75
C ASP A 29 10.84 -56.16 -23.89
N ASP A 30 10.05 -55.94 -24.93
CA ASP A 30 10.43 -55.18 -26.13
C ASP A 30 10.45 -53.65 -25.93
N VAL A 31 9.51 -53.14 -25.12
CA VAL A 31 9.37 -51.69 -24.85
C VAL A 31 10.52 -51.17 -23.98
N THR A 32 11.03 -51.97 -23.07
CA THR A 32 12.11 -51.62 -22.15
C THR A 32 13.44 -51.48 -22.88
N GLU A 33 13.69 -52.28 -23.93
CA GLU A 33 14.91 -52.26 -24.71
C GLU A 33 14.95 -51.08 -25.66
N SER A 34 13.86 -50.78 -26.33
CA SER A 34 13.65 -49.63 -27.19
C SER A 34 13.73 -48.31 -26.42
N LEU A 35 13.17 -48.21 -25.22
CA LEU A 35 13.21 -47.05 -24.34
C LEU A 35 14.65 -46.73 -23.91
N GLY A 36 15.41 -47.73 -23.46
CA GLY A 36 16.78 -47.57 -23.04
C GLY A 36 17.72 -47.11 -24.19
N GLN A 37 17.49 -47.62 -25.37
CA GLN A 37 18.27 -47.30 -26.57
C GLN A 37 18.01 -45.89 -27.06
N SER A 38 16.75 -45.45 -27.09
CA SER A 38 16.35 -44.08 -27.43
C SER A 38 16.86 -43.05 -26.42
N MET A 39 16.90 -43.36 -25.14
CA MET A 39 17.47 -42.47 -24.12
C MET A 39 19.00 -42.32 -24.27
N MET A 40 19.68 -43.37 -24.71
CA MET A 40 21.13 -43.32 -25.03
C MET A 40 21.41 -42.47 -26.27
N GLU A 41 20.67 -42.68 -27.35
CA GLU A 41 20.81 -41.92 -28.60
C GLU A 41 20.64 -40.41 -28.40
N ARG A 42 19.85 -40.01 -27.43
CA ARG A 42 19.65 -38.61 -27.03
C ARG A 42 20.61 -38.11 -25.93
N GLY A 43 21.54 -38.93 -25.51
CA GLY A 43 22.55 -38.57 -24.50
C GLY A 43 22.01 -38.37 -23.08
N LEU A 44 20.79 -38.85 -22.77
CA LEU A 44 20.18 -38.75 -21.45
C LEU A 44 20.78 -39.75 -20.45
N ILE A 45 21.27 -40.90 -20.93
CA ILE A 45 21.94 -41.92 -20.14
C ILE A 45 23.11 -42.52 -20.96
N THR A 46 24.10 -43.04 -20.26
CA THR A 46 25.22 -43.76 -20.89
C THR A 46 24.95 -45.26 -20.95
N GLN A 47 25.69 -45.98 -21.83
CA GLN A 47 25.62 -47.47 -21.93
C GLN A 47 25.90 -48.15 -20.58
N GLU A 48 26.82 -47.60 -19.79
CA GLU A 48 27.16 -48.13 -18.46
C GLU A 48 26.02 -47.96 -17.47
N GLN A 49 25.36 -46.80 -17.52
CA GLN A 49 24.18 -46.50 -16.71
C GLN A 49 22.99 -47.41 -17.06
N LEU A 50 22.77 -47.62 -18.36
CA LEU A 50 21.73 -48.53 -18.83
C LEU A 50 21.97 -49.98 -18.37
N THR A 51 23.20 -50.49 -18.49
CA THR A 51 23.58 -51.84 -18.05
C THR A 51 23.38 -52.01 -16.54
N LYS A 52 23.76 -51.01 -15.75
CA LYS A 52 23.58 -51.00 -14.30
C LYS A 52 22.12 -50.94 -13.91
N ALA A 53 21.31 -50.14 -14.58
CA ALA A 53 19.88 -50.06 -14.35
C ALA A 53 19.18 -51.37 -14.69
N LYS A 54 19.54 -52.03 -15.84
CA LYS A 54 18.99 -53.37 -16.20
C LYS A 54 19.32 -54.42 -15.14
N SER A 55 20.51 -54.44 -14.57
CA SER A 55 20.89 -55.41 -13.53
C SER A 55 20.14 -55.21 -12.19
N VAL A 56 19.74 -53.96 -11.90
CA VAL A 56 18.90 -53.67 -10.72
C VAL A 56 17.42 -54.00 -10.99
N MET A 57 16.96 -53.75 -12.22
CA MET A 57 15.64 -54.07 -12.69
C MET A 57 15.34 -55.60 -12.60
N GLU A 58 16.28 -56.42 -13.07
CA GLU A 58 16.19 -57.89 -12.97
C GLU A 58 16.06 -58.39 -11.51
N ARG A 59 16.71 -57.70 -10.58
CA ARG A 59 16.65 -58.05 -9.14
C ARG A 59 15.41 -57.53 -8.41
N THR A 60 14.86 -56.40 -8.84
CA THR A 60 13.79 -55.67 -8.11
C THR A 60 12.43 -55.79 -8.76
N GLY A 61 12.35 -56.26 -10.01
CA GLY A 61 11.11 -56.28 -10.81
C GLY A 61 10.51 -54.90 -11.09
N GLN A 62 11.32 -53.83 -10.96
CA GLN A 62 10.85 -52.47 -11.20
C GLN A 62 11.12 -52.03 -12.64
N PRO A 63 10.26 -51.21 -13.26
CA PRO A 63 10.47 -50.74 -14.63
C PRO A 63 11.73 -49.87 -14.76
N LEU A 64 12.36 -49.88 -15.96
CA LEU A 64 13.62 -49.21 -16.25
C LEU A 64 13.64 -47.74 -15.86
N TRP A 65 12.62 -46.98 -16.24
CA TRP A 65 12.55 -45.55 -15.96
C TRP A 65 12.55 -45.23 -14.44
N ARG A 66 11.88 -46.06 -13.63
CA ARG A 66 11.84 -45.91 -12.16
C ARG A 66 13.18 -46.25 -11.54
N THR A 67 13.83 -47.28 -12.05
CA THR A 67 15.19 -47.68 -11.63
C THR A 67 16.19 -46.59 -11.94
N LEU A 68 16.14 -45.96 -13.12
CA LEU A 68 16.99 -44.82 -13.51
C LEU A 68 16.79 -43.62 -12.59
N LEU A 69 15.54 -43.29 -12.22
CA LEU A 69 15.23 -42.22 -11.27
C LEU A 69 15.73 -42.50 -9.86
N GLN A 70 15.51 -43.74 -9.36
CA GLN A 70 16.00 -44.15 -8.04
C GLN A 70 17.51 -44.13 -7.92
N LEU A 71 18.21 -44.52 -8.98
CA LEU A 71 19.66 -44.49 -9.05
C LEU A 71 20.22 -43.07 -9.35
N LYS A 72 19.36 -42.06 -9.49
CA LYS A 72 19.70 -40.68 -9.84
C LYS A 72 20.55 -40.58 -11.13
N MET A 73 20.31 -41.44 -12.09
CA MET A 73 20.99 -41.50 -13.38
C MET A 73 20.35 -40.56 -14.41
N THR A 74 19.15 -40.12 -14.19
CA THR A 74 18.42 -39.12 -15.00
C THR A 74 17.51 -38.28 -14.11
N LEU A 75 17.11 -37.08 -14.57
CA LEU A 75 16.21 -36.20 -13.86
C LEU A 75 14.76 -36.52 -14.22
N PRO A 76 13.79 -36.29 -13.30
CA PRO A 76 12.36 -36.48 -13.59
C PRO A 76 11.89 -35.66 -14.80
N ALA A 77 12.41 -34.43 -14.97
CA ALA A 77 12.11 -33.54 -16.09
C ALA A 77 12.54 -34.15 -17.44
N ASP A 78 13.73 -34.77 -17.50
CA ASP A 78 14.27 -35.39 -18.71
C ASP A 78 13.44 -36.61 -19.13
N VAL A 79 12.97 -37.41 -18.16
CA VAL A 79 12.10 -38.54 -18.42
C VAL A 79 10.74 -38.08 -18.95
N VAL A 80 10.16 -37.02 -18.35
CA VAL A 80 8.88 -36.46 -18.79
C VAL A 80 9.03 -35.84 -20.18
N GLN A 81 10.12 -35.12 -20.44
CA GLN A 81 10.38 -34.52 -21.75
C GLN A 81 10.64 -35.58 -22.82
N PHE A 82 11.32 -36.67 -22.47
CA PHE A 82 11.53 -37.83 -23.33
C PHE A 82 10.21 -38.53 -23.67
N LEU A 83 9.34 -38.75 -22.71
CA LEU A 83 8.01 -39.36 -22.92
C LEU A 83 7.06 -38.47 -23.74
N LYS A 84 7.30 -37.16 -23.76
CA LYS A 84 6.55 -36.17 -24.56
C LYS A 84 7.07 -36.04 -26.01
N SER A 85 8.33 -36.35 -26.28
CA SER A 85 8.97 -36.20 -27.57
C SER A 85 9.04 -37.55 -28.29
N ASP A 86 8.16 -37.79 -29.25
CA ASP A 86 8.27 -38.74 -30.38
C ASP A 86 8.79 -40.15 -30.03
N ILE A 87 8.11 -40.90 -29.19
CA ILE A 87 8.15 -42.36 -29.33
C ILE A 87 7.27 -42.66 -30.55
N GLU A 88 7.87 -42.97 -31.68
CA GLU A 88 7.15 -43.66 -32.76
C GLU A 88 6.75 -45.05 -32.22
N LEU A 89 5.56 -45.11 -31.63
CA LEU A 89 4.95 -46.41 -31.37
C LEU A 89 4.72 -47.10 -32.72
N PRO A 90 4.96 -48.44 -32.84
CA PRO A 90 4.90 -49.17 -34.10
C PRO A 90 3.52 -49.23 -34.76
N PHE A 91 2.52 -48.60 -34.21
CA PHE A 91 1.16 -48.56 -34.72
C PHE A 91 0.77 -47.12 -35.09
N GLY A 92 0.78 -46.81 -36.35
CA GLY A 92 0.48 -45.62 -37.12
C GLY A 92 -0.66 -44.68 -36.72
N LYS A 93 -0.95 -44.51 -35.43
CA LYS A 93 -1.84 -43.49 -34.88
C LYS A 93 -1.10 -42.74 -33.78
N ARG A 94 -0.58 -41.57 -34.07
CA ARG A 94 -0.07 -40.64 -33.06
C ARG A 94 -1.15 -40.40 -32.00
N PRO A 95 -0.80 -40.47 -30.69
CA PRO A 95 -1.73 -40.04 -29.66
C PRO A 95 -2.07 -38.56 -29.92
N ARG A 96 -3.34 -38.26 -30.08
CA ARG A 96 -3.81 -36.87 -30.21
C ARG A 96 -3.49 -36.12 -28.94
N PRO A 97 -3.09 -34.82 -28.99
CA PRO A 97 -2.94 -33.97 -27.81
C PRO A 97 -4.17 -34.11 -26.89
N VAL A 98 -3.96 -34.08 -25.59
CA VAL A 98 -5.06 -34.20 -24.58
C VAL A 98 -6.11 -33.12 -24.84
N LEU A 99 -5.68 -31.93 -25.27
CA LEU A 99 -6.56 -30.85 -25.72
C LEU A 99 -7.54 -31.32 -26.83
N CYS A 100 -7.06 -32.04 -27.87
CA CYS A 100 -7.93 -32.50 -28.94
C CYS A 100 -9.02 -33.46 -28.46
N ARG A 101 -8.66 -34.37 -27.54
CA ARG A 101 -9.61 -35.31 -26.93
C ARG A 101 -10.64 -34.56 -26.10
N TYR A 102 -10.21 -33.64 -25.27
CA TYR A 102 -11.08 -32.78 -24.48
C TYR A 102 -12.09 -32.00 -25.34
N LEU A 103 -11.62 -31.40 -26.45
CA LEU A 103 -12.49 -30.66 -27.36
C LEU A 103 -13.54 -31.53 -28.07
N VAL A 104 -13.24 -32.81 -28.33
CA VAL A 104 -14.19 -33.77 -28.90
C VAL A 104 -15.17 -34.28 -27.86
N ASP A 105 -14.68 -34.65 -26.68
CA ASP A 105 -15.48 -35.19 -25.59
C ASP A 105 -16.52 -34.16 -25.06
N GLU A 106 -16.14 -32.88 -25.01
CA GLU A 106 -17.05 -31.78 -24.68
C GLU A 106 -17.93 -31.32 -25.87
N GLY A 107 -17.77 -31.91 -27.04
CA GLY A 107 -18.56 -31.57 -28.22
C GLY A 107 -18.29 -30.17 -28.80
N ILE A 108 -17.13 -29.58 -28.47
CA ILE A 108 -16.73 -28.23 -28.92
C ILE A 108 -16.29 -28.25 -30.38
N CYS A 109 -15.55 -29.28 -30.77
CA CYS A 109 -15.07 -29.49 -32.12
C CYS A 109 -15.25 -30.96 -32.55
N SER A 110 -15.53 -31.19 -33.85
CA SER A 110 -15.50 -32.54 -34.37
C SER A 110 -14.07 -33.00 -34.67
N GLU A 111 -13.84 -34.32 -34.71
CA GLU A 111 -12.54 -34.90 -35.07
C GLU A 111 -12.03 -34.39 -36.42
N GLU A 112 -12.94 -34.28 -37.44
CA GLU A 112 -12.61 -33.82 -38.76
C GLU A 112 -12.16 -32.34 -38.78
N GLN A 113 -12.81 -31.50 -37.98
CA GLN A 113 -12.44 -30.10 -37.83
C GLN A 113 -11.05 -29.94 -37.18
N LEU A 114 -10.75 -30.73 -36.16
CA LEU A 114 -9.44 -30.70 -35.49
C LEU A 114 -8.32 -31.22 -36.41
N ASP A 115 -8.58 -32.26 -37.21
CA ASP A 115 -7.62 -32.78 -38.18
C ASP A 115 -7.34 -31.78 -39.33
N ALA A 116 -8.33 -31.02 -39.74
CA ALA A 116 -8.15 -29.95 -40.74
C ALA A 116 -7.32 -28.80 -40.12
N ALA A 117 -7.71 -28.33 -38.92
CA ALA A 117 -7.01 -27.27 -38.19
C ALA A 117 -5.54 -27.63 -37.88
N TRP A 118 -5.27 -28.90 -37.51
CA TRP A 118 -3.90 -29.37 -37.27
C TRP A 118 -3.03 -29.31 -38.53
N ARG A 119 -3.57 -29.74 -39.68
CA ARG A 119 -2.84 -29.68 -40.96
C ARG A 119 -2.54 -28.25 -41.38
N GLU A 120 -3.47 -27.34 -41.19
CA GLU A 120 -3.31 -25.93 -41.53
C GLU A 120 -2.34 -25.22 -40.59
N ALA A 121 -2.46 -25.42 -39.27
CA ALA A 121 -1.55 -24.87 -38.30
C ALA A 121 -0.11 -25.29 -38.58
N LYS A 122 0.11 -26.58 -38.93
CA LYS A 122 1.41 -27.11 -39.30
C LYS A 122 1.95 -26.51 -40.61
N ALA A 123 1.09 -26.31 -41.60
CA ALA A 123 1.47 -25.67 -42.86
C ALA A 123 1.90 -24.21 -42.68
N GLN A 124 1.23 -23.50 -41.78
CA GLN A 124 1.51 -22.10 -41.44
C GLN A 124 2.60 -21.93 -40.37
N LYS A 125 3.11 -23.02 -39.80
CA LYS A 125 4.08 -23.03 -38.68
C LYS A 125 3.58 -22.24 -37.46
N ILE A 126 2.28 -22.28 -37.20
CA ILE A 126 1.65 -21.65 -36.03
C ILE A 126 1.40 -22.73 -34.99
N GLU A 127 1.54 -22.38 -33.71
CA GLU A 127 1.17 -23.26 -32.61
C GLU A 127 -0.32 -23.62 -32.67
N PHE A 128 -0.66 -24.88 -32.42
CA PHE A 128 -2.01 -25.40 -32.65
C PHE A 128 -3.09 -24.67 -31.82
N GLY A 129 -2.84 -24.45 -30.52
CA GLY A 129 -3.75 -23.70 -29.66
C GLY A 129 -3.99 -22.28 -30.16
N ARG A 130 -2.93 -21.61 -30.61
CA ARG A 130 -3.00 -20.27 -31.20
C ARG A 130 -3.83 -20.27 -32.51
N TYR A 131 -3.61 -21.28 -33.36
CA TYR A 131 -4.39 -21.42 -34.60
C TYR A 131 -5.90 -21.58 -34.31
N LEU A 132 -6.26 -22.42 -33.33
CA LEU A 132 -7.67 -22.63 -32.95
C LEU A 132 -8.31 -21.33 -32.43
N LYS A 133 -7.57 -20.52 -31.69
CA LYS A 133 -8.02 -19.21 -31.17
C LYS A 133 -8.19 -18.20 -32.32
N GLU A 134 -7.18 -18.01 -33.16
CA GLU A 134 -7.19 -17.04 -34.26
C GLU A 134 -8.31 -17.32 -35.28
N ASN A 135 -8.71 -18.58 -35.40
CA ASN A 135 -9.85 -18.98 -36.24
C ASN A 135 -11.19 -19.10 -35.48
N SER A 136 -11.27 -18.57 -34.27
CA SER A 136 -12.50 -18.57 -33.45
C SER A 136 -13.13 -19.95 -33.24
N MET A 137 -12.33 -21.01 -33.26
CA MET A 137 -12.79 -22.38 -33.05
C MET A 137 -12.98 -22.69 -31.56
N VAL A 138 -12.20 -22.05 -30.68
CA VAL A 138 -12.25 -22.23 -29.22
C VAL A 138 -12.06 -20.90 -28.53
N SER A 139 -12.61 -20.77 -27.31
CA SER A 139 -12.38 -19.63 -26.43
C SER A 139 -11.08 -19.80 -25.64
N ASP A 140 -10.58 -18.70 -25.07
CA ASP A 140 -9.38 -18.73 -24.20
C ASP A 140 -9.57 -19.66 -23.00
N GLU A 141 -10.72 -19.62 -22.35
CA GLU A 141 -11.04 -20.48 -21.21
C GLU A 141 -10.95 -21.97 -21.54
N VAL A 142 -11.42 -22.36 -22.72
CA VAL A 142 -11.37 -23.75 -23.20
C VAL A 142 -9.93 -24.19 -23.44
N LEU A 143 -9.07 -23.29 -23.97
CA LEU A 143 -7.64 -23.57 -24.15
C LEU A 143 -6.91 -23.68 -22.82
N GLU A 144 -7.22 -22.82 -21.85
CA GLU A 144 -6.64 -22.85 -20.52
C GLU A 144 -7.04 -24.11 -19.74
N ARG A 145 -8.30 -24.53 -19.85
CA ARG A 145 -8.78 -25.81 -19.29
C ARG A 145 -8.12 -27.01 -19.96
N GLY A 146 -7.94 -26.98 -21.26
CA GLY A 146 -7.18 -27.99 -22.00
C GLY A 146 -5.72 -28.07 -21.58
N ALA A 147 -5.07 -26.92 -21.37
CA ALA A 147 -3.70 -26.84 -20.88
C ALA A 147 -3.56 -27.40 -19.45
N ALA A 148 -4.55 -27.15 -18.58
CA ALA A 148 -4.58 -27.74 -17.23
C ALA A 148 -4.62 -29.28 -17.29
N LEU A 149 -5.44 -29.82 -18.17
CA LEU A 149 -5.54 -31.28 -18.38
C LEU A 149 -4.23 -31.88 -18.92
N GLU A 150 -3.56 -31.19 -19.86
CA GLU A 150 -2.27 -31.65 -20.38
C GLU A 150 -1.18 -31.69 -19.31
N LEU A 151 -1.19 -30.72 -18.38
CA LEU A 151 -0.22 -30.61 -17.30
C LEU A 151 -0.59 -31.44 -16.06
N GLY A 152 -1.79 -32.02 -16.03
CA GLY A 152 -2.32 -32.73 -14.87
C GLY A 152 -2.52 -31.82 -13.66
N LEU A 153 -2.82 -30.55 -13.88
CA LEU A 153 -3.11 -29.57 -12.85
C LEU A 153 -4.63 -29.47 -12.64
N PRO A 154 -5.07 -29.18 -11.41
CA PRO A 154 -6.46 -28.80 -11.18
C PRO A 154 -6.76 -27.48 -11.92
N PHE A 155 -7.99 -27.35 -12.38
CA PHE A 155 -8.52 -26.12 -12.98
C PHE A 155 -9.69 -25.62 -12.13
N ASP A 156 -9.72 -24.32 -11.86
CA ASP A 156 -10.79 -23.65 -11.12
C ASP A 156 -11.17 -22.37 -11.86
N ASP A 157 -12.44 -22.21 -12.20
CA ASP A 157 -12.92 -21.00 -12.91
C ASP A 157 -13.08 -19.80 -11.98
N LEU A 158 -12.89 -20.00 -10.67
CA LEU A 158 -13.01 -18.99 -9.62
C LEU A 158 -14.39 -18.28 -9.61
N ALA A 159 -15.44 -18.96 -10.09
CA ALA A 159 -16.79 -18.39 -10.19
C ALA A 159 -17.38 -18.07 -8.80
N ASP A 160 -17.09 -18.91 -7.81
CA ASP A 160 -17.59 -18.77 -6.43
C ASP A 160 -16.65 -17.91 -5.55
N VAL A 161 -15.60 -17.32 -6.13
CA VAL A 161 -14.63 -16.52 -5.37
C VAL A 161 -14.99 -15.04 -5.49
N ASP A 162 -15.83 -14.56 -4.58
CA ASP A 162 -16.19 -13.14 -4.49
C ASP A 162 -15.33 -12.36 -3.50
N GLU A 163 -14.88 -12.99 -2.43
CA GLU A 163 -14.04 -12.38 -1.40
C GLU A 163 -12.86 -13.28 -1.07
N ILE A 164 -11.68 -12.68 -1.02
CA ILE A 164 -10.46 -13.36 -0.58
C ILE A 164 -9.98 -12.69 0.70
N SER A 165 -9.67 -13.51 1.70
CA SER A 165 -9.10 -13.01 2.95
C SER A 165 -7.80 -12.25 2.69
N THR A 166 -7.69 -11.02 3.18
CA THR A 166 -6.45 -10.23 3.12
C THR A 166 -5.26 -10.94 3.77
N HIS A 167 -5.51 -11.87 4.68
CA HIS A 167 -4.46 -12.71 5.23
C HIS A 167 -3.81 -13.57 4.14
N LEU A 168 -4.60 -14.16 3.25
CA LEU A 168 -4.10 -14.96 2.13
C LEU A 168 -3.32 -14.09 1.12
N LEU A 169 -3.85 -12.91 0.80
CA LEU A 169 -3.17 -11.97 -0.11
C LEU A 169 -1.82 -11.49 0.44
N ARG A 170 -1.70 -11.36 1.76
CA ARG A 170 -0.45 -10.97 2.42
C ARG A 170 0.59 -12.09 2.52
N MET A 171 0.19 -13.34 2.33
CA MET A 171 1.13 -14.47 2.34
C MET A 171 2.10 -14.42 1.16
N ILE A 172 1.67 -13.83 0.04
CA ILE A 172 2.48 -13.70 -1.17
C ILE A 172 2.68 -12.20 -1.46
N PRO A 173 3.92 -11.73 -1.68
CA PRO A 173 4.16 -10.34 -2.04
C PRO A 173 3.34 -9.93 -3.26
N SER A 174 2.69 -8.77 -3.21
CA SER A 174 1.82 -8.27 -4.29
C SER A 174 2.53 -8.19 -5.64
N GLY A 175 3.83 -7.86 -5.66
CA GLY A 175 4.63 -7.89 -6.88
C GLY A 175 4.79 -9.27 -7.51
N VAL A 176 4.72 -10.34 -6.70
CA VAL A 176 4.72 -11.73 -7.20
C VAL A 176 3.34 -12.08 -7.74
N LEU A 177 2.26 -11.67 -7.03
CA LEU A 177 0.88 -11.87 -7.48
C LEU A 177 0.65 -11.23 -8.85
N LEU A 178 1.08 -9.98 -9.00
CA LEU A 178 0.92 -9.24 -10.26
C LEU A 178 1.82 -9.78 -11.37
N ARG A 179 3.12 -10.01 -11.09
CA ARG A 179 4.09 -10.50 -12.09
C ARG A 179 3.68 -11.82 -12.72
N PHE A 180 3.10 -12.73 -11.92
CA PHE A 180 2.73 -14.07 -12.38
C PHE A 180 1.23 -14.24 -12.61
N THR A 181 0.46 -13.16 -12.48
CA THR A 181 -1.01 -13.21 -12.52
C THR A 181 -1.51 -14.37 -11.65
N ALA A 182 -1.05 -14.37 -10.38
CA ALA A 182 -1.28 -15.46 -9.44
C ALA A 182 -2.06 -14.96 -8.22
N LEU A 183 -2.98 -15.76 -7.70
CA LEU A 183 -3.89 -15.36 -6.64
C LEU A 183 -4.03 -16.50 -5.60
N PRO A 184 -3.56 -16.31 -4.36
CA PRO A 184 -3.87 -17.23 -3.27
C PRO A 184 -5.34 -17.05 -2.87
N TYR A 185 -6.18 -18.05 -3.04
CA TYR A 185 -7.61 -17.89 -2.86
C TYR A 185 -8.25 -18.76 -1.79
N LYS A 186 -7.60 -19.86 -1.37
CA LYS A 186 -8.05 -20.68 -0.25
C LYS A 186 -6.93 -21.45 0.45
N VAL A 187 -7.18 -21.85 1.70
CA VAL A 187 -6.36 -22.81 2.45
C VAL A 187 -7.26 -23.95 2.90
N GLU A 188 -6.90 -25.17 2.57
CA GLU A 188 -7.57 -26.39 3.00
C GLU A 188 -6.54 -27.41 3.48
N ALA A 189 -6.79 -28.06 4.61
CA ALA A 189 -5.91 -29.08 5.20
C ALA A 189 -4.43 -28.64 5.29
N GLU A 190 -4.18 -27.41 5.71
CA GLU A 190 -2.84 -26.79 5.80
C GLU A 190 -2.13 -26.62 4.44
N GLN A 191 -2.83 -26.73 3.34
CA GLN A 191 -2.34 -26.51 1.99
C GLN A 191 -2.89 -25.22 1.40
N LEU A 192 -2.01 -24.37 0.86
CA LEU A 192 -2.37 -23.12 0.18
C LEU A 192 -2.69 -23.39 -1.29
N PHE A 193 -3.85 -22.99 -1.75
CA PHE A 193 -4.24 -23.05 -3.16
C PHE A 193 -3.96 -21.69 -3.81
N VAL A 194 -3.14 -21.71 -4.87
CA VAL A 194 -2.75 -20.52 -5.61
C VAL A 194 -3.18 -20.69 -7.07
N ALA A 195 -4.14 -19.88 -7.49
CA ALA A 195 -4.57 -19.81 -8.87
C ALA A 195 -3.59 -18.98 -9.71
N PHE A 196 -3.30 -19.40 -10.95
CA PHE A 196 -2.44 -18.68 -11.89
C PHE A 196 -2.84 -18.99 -13.33
N SER A 197 -2.52 -18.09 -14.28
CA SER A 197 -3.03 -18.20 -15.65
C SER A 197 -2.02 -18.79 -16.64
N ASP A 198 -0.73 -18.67 -16.41
CA ASP A 198 0.31 -19.08 -17.36
C ASP A 198 1.05 -20.33 -16.91
N PRO A 199 0.86 -21.48 -17.58
CA PRO A 199 1.54 -22.72 -17.24
C PRO A 199 3.07 -22.65 -17.24
N ARG A 200 3.65 -21.68 -17.94
CA ARG A 200 5.12 -21.46 -17.98
C ARG A 200 5.69 -21.06 -16.62
N HIS A 201 4.86 -20.51 -15.75
CA HIS A 201 5.24 -20.09 -14.39
C HIS A 201 5.13 -21.19 -13.34
N MET A 202 4.93 -22.44 -13.74
CA MET A 202 4.79 -23.58 -12.81
C MET A 202 6.00 -23.78 -11.91
N GLU A 203 7.20 -23.58 -12.44
CA GLU A 203 8.44 -23.72 -11.67
C GLU A 203 8.55 -22.63 -10.59
N GLU A 204 8.18 -21.41 -10.93
CA GLU A 204 8.15 -20.28 -10.01
C GLU A 204 7.09 -20.48 -8.92
N MET A 205 5.91 -21.01 -9.27
CA MET A 205 4.88 -21.35 -8.29
C MET A 205 5.37 -22.42 -7.31
N THR A 206 6.10 -23.41 -7.79
CA THR A 206 6.69 -24.45 -6.92
C THR A 206 7.75 -23.84 -5.98
N LYS A 207 8.60 -22.94 -6.46
CA LYS A 207 9.61 -22.23 -5.65
C LYS A 207 8.93 -21.34 -4.59
N LEU A 208 7.81 -20.72 -4.94
CA LEU A 208 7.03 -19.91 -4.01
C LEU A 208 6.53 -20.72 -2.81
N GLY A 209 6.02 -21.93 -3.04
CA GLY A 209 5.62 -22.86 -1.97
C GLY A 209 6.76 -23.19 -1.01
N LEU A 210 7.97 -23.41 -1.53
CA LEU A 210 9.17 -23.65 -0.71
C LEU A 210 9.54 -22.41 0.15
N MET A 211 9.41 -21.20 -0.41
CA MET A 211 9.68 -19.94 0.31
C MET A 211 8.69 -19.70 1.44
N LEU A 212 7.43 -20.05 1.24
CA LEU A 212 6.36 -19.89 2.24
C LEU A 212 6.41 -20.96 3.36
N LYS A 213 7.25 -21.98 3.21
CA LYS A 213 7.31 -23.15 4.13
C LYS A 213 5.94 -23.79 4.37
N MET A 214 5.05 -23.70 3.38
CA MET A 214 3.69 -24.23 3.40
C MET A 214 3.46 -25.07 2.15
N PRO A 215 2.83 -26.25 2.26
CA PRO A 215 2.42 -27.02 1.09
C PRO A 215 1.53 -26.14 0.20
N MET A 216 1.88 -26.05 -1.08
CA MET A 216 1.13 -25.22 -2.04
C MET A 216 0.61 -26.11 -3.16
N GLN A 217 -0.65 -25.93 -3.51
CA GLN A 217 -1.28 -26.55 -4.68
C GLN A 217 -1.47 -25.47 -5.75
N PRO A 218 -0.69 -25.50 -6.84
CA PRO A 218 -0.94 -24.63 -7.97
C PRO A 218 -2.21 -25.10 -8.71
N VAL A 219 -3.04 -24.14 -9.10
CA VAL A 219 -4.33 -24.34 -9.78
C VAL A 219 -4.36 -23.44 -11.00
N LEU A 220 -4.65 -23.96 -12.19
CA LEU A 220 -4.87 -23.13 -13.37
C LEU A 220 -6.26 -22.49 -13.32
N ALA A 221 -6.34 -21.20 -13.70
CA ALA A 221 -7.59 -20.47 -13.73
C ALA A 221 -7.64 -19.51 -14.92
N PRO A 222 -8.84 -19.10 -15.36
CA PRO A 222 -9.00 -18.18 -16.48
C PRO A 222 -8.30 -16.86 -16.24
N ARG A 223 -7.47 -16.45 -17.19
CA ARG A 223 -6.68 -15.22 -17.08
C ARG A 223 -7.57 -13.99 -16.85
N ALA A 224 -8.64 -13.87 -17.62
CA ALA A 224 -9.57 -12.75 -17.50
C ALA A 224 -10.20 -12.65 -16.10
N ARG A 225 -10.54 -13.79 -15.49
CA ARG A 225 -11.11 -13.82 -14.13
C ARG A 225 -10.06 -13.50 -13.06
N LEU A 226 -8.84 -14.00 -13.23
CA LEU A 226 -7.73 -13.65 -12.35
C LEU A 226 -7.39 -12.16 -12.40
N GLU A 227 -7.34 -11.58 -13.58
CA GLU A 227 -7.11 -10.15 -13.79
C GLU A 227 -8.21 -9.32 -13.12
N GLU A 228 -9.49 -9.66 -13.32
CA GLU A 228 -10.63 -9.01 -12.66
C GLU A 228 -10.54 -9.08 -11.12
N LEU A 229 -10.24 -10.27 -10.57
CA LEU A 229 -10.10 -10.46 -9.13
C LEU A 229 -8.89 -9.69 -8.57
N LEU A 230 -7.76 -9.70 -9.26
CA LEU A 230 -6.57 -8.95 -8.88
C LEU A 230 -6.81 -7.44 -8.97
N GLU A 231 -7.49 -6.95 -10.00
CA GLU A 231 -7.89 -5.54 -10.11
C GLU A 231 -8.76 -5.11 -8.94
N ARG A 232 -9.73 -5.94 -8.56
CA ARG A 232 -10.65 -5.65 -7.45
C ARG A 232 -9.96 -5.70 -6.08
N LEU A 233 -9.02 -6.63 -5.88
CA LEU A 233 -8.39 -6.91 -4.59
C LEU A 233 -7.08 -6.15 -4.38
N VAL A 234 -6.38 -5.79 -5.45
CA VAL A 234 -5.09 -5.09 -5.44
C VAL A 234 -5.24 -3.76 -6.16
N SER A 235 -6.22 -2.96 -5.80
CA SER A 235 -6.62 -1.65 -6.37
C SER A 235 -6.32 -1.41 -7.86
N VAL A 236 -7.37 -0.97 -8.54
CA VAL A 236 -7.58 -0.91 -10.00
C VAL A 236 -6.45 -0.27 -10.83
N ASP A 237 -5.72 0.70 -10.27
CA ASP A 237 -4.76 1.50 -11.05
C ASP A 237 -3.38 0.84 -11.20
N THR A 238 -3.02 -0.05 -10.29
CA THR A 238 -1.71 -0.74 -10.33
C THR A 238 -1.64 -1.77 -11.46
N PHE A 239 -2.78 -2.35 -11.84
CA PHE A 239 -2.83 -3.43 -12.83
C PHE A 239 -2.75 -2.91 -14.28
N LYS A 240 -3.48 -1.85 -14.59
CA LYS A 240 -3.51 -1.29 -15.95
C LYS A 240 -2.16 -0.75 -16.42
N SER A 241 -1.40 -0.12 -15.55
CA SER A 241 -0.11 0.46 -15.93
C SER A 241 1.03 -0.57 -16.06
N ALA A 242 0.91 -1.76 -15.44
CA ALA A 242 1.86 -2.84 -15.63
C ALA A 242 1.69 -3.54 -17.00
N TYR A 243 0.50 -3.45 -17.62
CA TYR A 243 0.18 -4.14 -18.87
C TYR A 243 0.05 -3.23 -20.10
N THR A 244 -0.16 -1.91 -19.94
CA THR A 244 -0.30 -0.98 -21.07
C THR A 244 1.02 -0.40 -21.58
N GLN A 245 2.17 -0.76 -21.00
CA GLN A 245 3.50 -0.31 -21.44
C GLN A 245 4.20 -1.27 -22.39
N ASP A 246 3.47 -2.01 -23.22
CA ASP A 246 4.07 -2.80 -24.32
C ASP A 246 4.25 -1.99 -25.62
N SER A 247 4.21 -0.66 -25.56
CA SER A 247 4.58 0.18 -26.69
C SER A 247 5.29 1.45 -26.25
N GLU A 248 6.59 1.50 -26.60
CA GLU A 248 7.41 2.71 -26.67
C GLU A 248 7.93 3.32 -25.36
N THR A 249 8.80 2.61 -24.60
CA THR A 249 10.09 3.20 -24.13
C THR A 249 10.95 2.10 -23.50
N LYS A 250 11.97 1.68 -24.21
CA LYS A 250 13.03 0.77 -23.74
C LYS A 250 14.02 1.55 -22.87
N GLU A 251 13.68 1.90 -21.66
CA GLU A 251 14.68 2.33 -20.64
C GLU A 251 14.06 2.17 -19.24
N ASP A 252 14.61 1.25 -18.44
CA ASP A 252 14.37 0.98 -17.01
C ASP A 252 13.43 -0.17 -16.60
N GLU A 253 13.51 -1.31 -17.23
CA GLU A 253 12.92 -2.58 -16.75
C GLU A 253 13.72 -3.27 -15.63
N SER A 254 14.40 -2.51 -14.74
CA SER A 254 15.14 -3.17 -13.68
C SER A 254 14.17 -3.68 -12.59
N PRO A 255 14.38 -4.88 -12.02
CA PRO A 255 13.54 -5.41 -10.92
C PRO A 255 13.42 -4.45 -9.73
N ALA A 256 14.45 -3.61 -9.49
CA ALA A 256 14.45 -2.61 -8.44
C ALA A 256 13.53 -1.41 -8.76
N ALA A 257 13.43 -1.00 -10.03
CA ALA A 257 12.52 0.07 -10.44
C ALA A 257 11.06 -0.36 -10.27
N ASN A 258 10.73 -1.59 -10.69
CA ASN A 258 9.39 -2.16 -10.52
C ASN A 258 9.04 -2.28 -9.02
N MET A 259 9.97 -2.77 -8.19
CA MET A 259 9.76 -2.87 -6.74
C MET A 259 9.55 -1.50 -6.09
N LEU A 260 10.32 -0.49 -6.47
CA LEU A 260 10.13 0.88 -5.98
C LEU A 260 8.74 1.40 -6.37
N THR A 261 8.29 1.19 -7.60
CA THR A 261 6.96 1.57 -8.06
C THR A 261 5.87 0.92 -7.22
N ILE A 262 5.98 -0.37 -6.91
CA ILE A 262 5.05 -1.09 -6.03
C ILE A 262 5.00 -0.46 -4.64
N ILE A 263 6.18 -0.15 -4.06
CA ILE A 263 6.28 0.48 -2.74
C ILE A 263 5.61 1.86 -2.74
N LEU A 264 5.85 2.68 -3.76
CA LEU A 264 5.28 4.03 -3.85
C LEU A 264 3.77 4.01 -4.05
N ARG A 265 3.27 3.17 -4.97
CA ARG A 265 1.83 3.00 -5.21
C ARG A 265 1.11 2.43 -3.99
N GLY A 266 1.73 1.44 -3.33
CA GLY A 266 1.18 0.87 -2.10
C GLY A 266 0.95 1.92 -1.03
N LEU A 267 1.86 2.90 -0.86
CA LEU A 267 1.66 4.02 0.06
C LEU A 267 0.48 4.91 -0.35
N ILE A 268 0.40 5.27 -1.65
CA ILE A 268 -0.66 6.15 -2.18
C ILE A 268 -2.03 5.50 -1.98
N ASN A 269 -2.16 4.23 -2.32
CA ASN A 269 -3.39 3.47 -2.17
C ASN A 269 -3.81 3.27 -0.71
N ALA A 270 -2.83 3.21 0.19
CA ALA A 270 -3.06 3.15 1.64
C ALA A 270 -3.35 4.53 2.25
N GLU A 271 -3.37 5.61 1.46
CA GLU A 271 -3.46 7.01 1.94
C GLU A 271 -2.40 7.31 3.02
N GLY A 272 -1.22 6.68 2.88
CA GLY A 272 -0.15 6.79 3.84
C GLY A 272 0.66 8.08 3.69
N SER A 273 1.34 8.47 4.75
CA SER A 273 2.18 9.68 4.80
C SER A 273 3.67 9.41 4.63
N ASP A 274 4.16 8.29 5.17
CA ASP A 274 5.59 7.99 5.18
C ASP A 274 5.85 6.52 4.82
N ILE A 275 6.97 6.27 4.14
CA ILE A 275 7.55 4.94 3.90
C ILE A 275 8.81 4.82 4.76
N HIS A 276 8.96 3.68 5.42
CA HIS A 276 10.18 3.31 6.13
C HIS A 276 10.73 2.02 5.54
N ILE A 277 11.99 2.03 5.08
CA ILE A 277 12.72 0.84 4.64
C ILE A 277 13.82 0.59 5.67
N GLU A 278 13.68 -0.50 6.42
CA GLU A 278 14.49 -0.80 7.59
C GLU A 278 15.26 -2.10 7.39
N PRO A 279 16.57 -2.05 7.12
CA PRO A 279 17.38 -3.25 6.94
C PRO A 279 17.57 -3.99 8.28
N SER A 280 17.55 -5.31 8.21
CA SER A 280 17.89 -6.27 9.26
C SER A 280 18.97 -7.22 8.78
N LEU A 281 19.30 -8.27 9.56
CA LEU A 281 20.39 -9.19 9.26
C LEU A 281 20.23 -9.85 7.88
N ASP A 282 19.05 -10.40 7.58
CA ASP A 282 18.79 -11.22 6.39
C ASP A 282 17.75 -10.61 5.43
N SER A 283 17.19 -9.45 5.76
CA SER A 283 16.09 -8.85 5.01
C SER A 283 15.99 -7.35 5.26
N ALA A 284 15.07 -6.67 4.58
CA ALA A 284 14.67 -5.31 4.92
C ALA A 284 13.14 -5.23 4.98
N ARG A 285 12.62 -4.64 6.05
CA ARG A 285 11.21 -4.44 6.28
C ARG A 285 10.77 -3.11 5.68
N VAL A 286 9.71 -3.12 4.89
CA VAL A 286 9.06 -1.92 4.36
C VAL A 286 7.77 -1.68 5.12
N ARG A 287 7.64 -0.50 5.71
CA ARG A 287 6.47 -0.09 6.50
C ARG A 287 5.90 1.21 5.98
N TYR A 288 4.59 1.35 6.09
CA TYR A 288 3.87 2.60 5.83
C TYR A 288 3.36 3.21 7.11
N ARG A 289 3.39 4.53 7.17
CA ARG A 289 2.66 5.27 8.20
C ARG A 289 1.33 5.70 7.62
N VAL A 290 0.24 5.13 8.13
CA VAL A 290 -1.14 5.46 7.77
C VAL A 290 -1.82 5.99 9.01
N ASP A 291 -2.44 7.15 8.94
CA ASP A 291 -3.09 7.82 10.08
C ASP A 291 -2.21 7.98 11.33
N GLY A 292 -0.88 8.07 11.15
CA GLY A 292 0.09 8.17 12.22
C GLY A 292 0.60 6.83 12.76
N ILE A 293 -0.03 5.70 12.39
CA ILE A 293 0.34 4.35 12.83
C ILE A 293 1.22 3.69 11.77
N LEU A 294 2.25 2.94 12.20
CA LEU A 294 3.12 2.17 11.31
C LEU A 294 2.54 0.78 11.05
N HIS A 295 2.42 0.43 9.77
CA HIS A 295 1.94 -0.86 9.29
C HIS A 295 3.02 -1.55 8.47
N ASP A 296 3.23 -2.85 8.69
CA ASP A 296 4.11 -3.66 7.85
C ASP A 296 3.45 -3.84 6.47
N PHE A 297 4.20 -3.56 5.41
CA PHE A 297 3.74 -3.71 4.04
C PHE A 297 4.33 -4.95 3.38
N LEU A 298 5.67 -5.01 3.27
CA LEU A 298 6.37 -6.15 2.70
C LEU A 298 7.78 -6.29 3.30
N THR A 299 8.40 -7.44 3.04
CA THR A 299 9.79 -7.68 3.38
C THR A 299 10.57 -7.94 2.09
N LEU A 300 11.70 -7.25 1.92
CA LEU A 300 12.64 -7.42 0.82
C LEU A 300 13.79 -8.32 1.27
N ASP A 301 14.32 -9.14 0.36
CA ASP A 301 15.63 -9.73 0.58
C ASP A 301 16.73 -8.66 0.55
N THR A 302 17.89 -8.97 1.12
CA THR A 302 18.98 -8.00 1.28
C THR A 302 19.49 -7.45 -0.05
N ASP A 303 19.51 -8.24 -1.13
CA ASP A 303 19.98 -7.80 -2.44
C ASP A 303 18.98 -6.84 -3.09
N MET A 304 17.69 -7.18 -3.08
CA MET A 304 16.63 -6.30 -3.56
C MET A 304 16.59 -4.99 -2.77
N ALA A 305 16.72 -5.04 -1.44
CA ALA A 305 16.76 -3.86 -0.60
C ALA A 305 17.91 -2.91 -0.97
N ARG A 306 19.12 -3.44 -1.23
CA ARG A 306 20.27 -2.64 -1.69
C ARG A 306 20.01 -1.99 -3.04
N ARG A 307 19.43 -2.72 -3.99
CA ARG A 307 19.11 -2.20 -5.34
C ARG A 307 18.03 -1.12 -5.27
N VAL A 308 16.99 -1.31 -4.48
CA VAL A 308 15.93 -0.31 -4.25
C VAL A 308 16.52 0.94 -3.58
N SER A 309 17.37 0.79 -2.55
CA SER A 309 18.06 1.91 -1.90
C SER A 309 18.93 2.70 -2.88
N ALA A 310 19.72 2.03 -3.69
CA ALA A 310 20.55 2.66 -4.72
C ALA A 310 19.69 3.42 -5.76
N ARG A 311 18.54 2.85 -6.16
CA ARG A 311 17.61 3.48 -7.09
C ARG A 311 16.98 4.74 -6.48
N ILE A 312 16.52 4.67 -5.22
CA ILE A 312 15.97 5.82 -4.49
C ILE A 312 17.01 6.95 -4.42
N LYS A 313 18.24 6.63 -4.00
CA LYS A 313 19.34 7.63 -3.90
C LYS A 313 19.66 8.26 -5.25
N GLY A 314 19.76 7.47 -6.31
CA GLY A 314 20.00 7.97 -7.66
C GLY A 314 18.91 8.91 -8.16
N LEU A 315 17.64 8.56 -7.95
CA LEU A 315 16.50 9.39 -8.33
C LEU A 315 16.39 10.67 -7.48
N ALA A 316 16.83 10.62 -6.22
CA ALA A 316 16.79 11.75 -5.29
C ALA A 316 18.03 12.67 -5.39
N GLY A 317 18.96 12.41 -6.31
CA GLY A 317 20.19 13.18 -6.47
C GLY A 317 21.20 13.02 -5.33
N MET A 318 21.13 11.88 -4.60
CA MET A 318 22.06 11.54 -3.52
C MET A 318 23.26 10.73 -4.04
N GLU A 319 24.36 10.73 -3.28
CA GLU A 319 25.56 9.96 -3.58
C GLU A 319 25.33 8.46 -3.26
N ILE A 320 25.25 7.60 -4.29
CA ILE A 320 24.96 6.17 -4.14
C ILE A 320 26.07 5.44 -3.37
N GLU A 321 27.32 5.80 -3.63
CA GLU A 321 28.51 5.18 -3.03
C GLU A 321 28.70 5.56 -1.54
N GLN A 322 28.20 6.72 -1.14
CA GLN A 322 28.31 7.21 0.23
C GLN A 322 27.23 6.58 1.10
N ARG A 323 27.62 5.54 1.87
CA ARG A 323 26.71 4.73 2.71
C ARG A 323 26.91 4.93 4.21
N PHE A 324 27.88 5.75 4.59
CA PHE A 324 28.30 5.91 5.99
C PHE A 324 27.92 7.26 6.58
N MET A 325 27.27 8.12 5.81
CA MET A 325 26.84 9.44 6.25
C MET A 325 25.35 9.63 5.95
N PRO A 326 24.61 10.32 6.83
CA PRO A 326 23.24 10.71 6.53
C PRO A 326 23.16 11.58 5.28
N GLN A 327 22.12 11.37 4.48
CA GLN A 327 21.85 12.18 3.30
C GLN A 327 20.36 12.53 3.25
N ASP A 328 20.07 13.71 2.73
CA ASP A 328 18.72 14.20 2.46
C ASP A 328 18.56 14.46 0.97
N GLY A 329 17.38 14.17 0.43
CA GLY A 329 17.06 14.38 -0.98
C GLY A 329 15.59 14.57 -1.23
N HIS A 330 15.27 14.89 -2.49
CA HIS A 330 13.91 15.07 -2.95
C HIS A 330 13.69 14.23 -4.20
N LEU A 331 12.51 13.62 -4.29
CA LEU A 331 12.13 12.77 -5.41
C LEU A 331 10.78 13.24 -5.95
N ASN A 332 10.77 13.65 -7.22
CA ASN A 332 9.55 14.03 -7.93
C ASN A 332 9.27 12.95 -8.97
N LEU A 333 8.12 12.30 -8.89
CA LEU A 333 7.69 11.26 -9.81
C LEU A 333 6.25 11.48 -10.21
N ARG A 334 5.95 11.17 -11.47
CA ARG A 334 4.59 11.08 -11.94
C ARG A 334 4.08 9.66 -11.70
N ILE A 335 3.09 9.53 -10.82
CA ILE A 335 2.47 8.26 -10.44
C ILE A 335 0.96 8.43 -10.60
N ASP A 336 0.34 7.53 -11.37
CA ASP A 336 -1.11 7.52 -11.63
C ASP A 336 -1.61 8.90 -12.12
N ASP A 337 -0.91 9.44 -13.14
CA ASP A 337 -1.15 10.75 -13.78
C ASP A 337 -1.07 11.98 -12.85
N ALA A 338 -0.61 11.81 -11.61
CA ALA A 338 -0.36 12.88 -10.66
C ALA A 338 1.12 13.02 -10.32
N ASP A 339 1.60 14.25 -10.23
CA ASP A 339 2.95 14.54 -9.76
C ASP A 339 3.02 14.32 -8.24
N ARG A 340 3.90 13.43 -7.81
CA ARG A 340 4.10 13.07 -6.39
C ARG A 340 5.51 13.46 -5.96
N ASN A 341 5.58 14.22 -4.89
CA ASN A 341 6.83 14.72 -4.33
C ASN A 341 7.13 13.95 -3.04
N PHE A 342 8.36 13.46 -2.90
CA PHE A 342 8.83 12.79 -1.70
C PHE A 342 10.05 13.51 -1.13
N ARG A 343 10.06 13.74 0.17
CA ARG A 343 11.28 14.07 0.91
C ARG A 343 11.88 12.77 1.41
N ILE A 344 13.17 12.59 1.21
CA ILE A 344 13.88 11.37 1.53
C ILE A 344 15.03 11.67 2.46
N ALA A 345 15.13 10.91 3.53
CA ALA A 345 16.28 10.91 4.42
C ALA A 345 16.86 9.50 4.52
N THR A 346 18.17 9.38 4.40
CA THR A 346 18.88 8.12 4.59
C THR A 346 19.83 8.24 5.78
N VAL A 347 19.87 7.19 6.61
CA VAL A 347 20.75 7.14 7.79
C VAL A 347 21.43 5.77 7.84
N PRO A 348 22.77 5.72 8.01
CA PRO A 348 23.47 4.46 8.23
C PRO A 348 22.94 3.74 9.47
N SER A 349 22.66 2.45 9.35
CA SER A 349 22.32 1.57 10.43
C SER A 349 23.24 0.35 10.48
N MET A 350 23.09 -0.52 11.48
CA MET A 350 23.96 -1.68 11.66
C MET A 350 23.97 -2.65 10.46
N TYR A 351 22.83 -2.79 9.78
CA TYR A 351 22.63 -3.76 8.70
C TYR A 351 22.52 -3.13 7.31
N GLY A 352 22.67 -1.81 7.20
CA GLY A 352 22.55 -1.06 5.95
C GLY A 352 21.98 0.34 6.17
N GLU A 353 21.60 1.04 5.10
CA GLU A 353 20.98 2.35 5.22
C GLU A 353 19.48 2.21 5.48
N THR A 354 19.01 2.82 6.56
CA THR A 354 17.56 3.02 6.79
C THR A 354 17.11 4.20 5.95
N ILE A 355 16.00 4.05 5.25
CA ILE A 355 15.42 5.10 4.40
C ILE A 355 14.05 5.48 4.95
N ALA A 356 13.85 6.78 5.15
CA ALA A 356 12.54 7.37 5.41
C ALA A 356 12.15 8.25 4.21
N MET A 357 10.96 8.01 3.65
CA MET A 357 10.41 8.80 2.55
C MET A 357 9.08 9.37 3.00
N ARG A 358 8.94 10.69 3.00
CA ARG A 358 7.69 11.39 3.31
C ARG A 358 7.03 11.87 2.04
N LEU A 359 5.80 11.44 1.81
CA LEU A 359 4.97 11.94 0.71
C LEU A 359 4.56 13.39 1.02
N VAL A 360 5.02 14.31 0.19
CA VAL A 360 4.55 15.69 0.19
C VAL A 360 3.33 15.73 -0.72
N GLN A 361 2.16 15.89 -0.14
CA GLN A 361 0.92 15.92 -0.93
C GLN A 361 0.93 17.19 -1.80
N SER A 362 0.81 17.04 -3.11
CA SER A 362 0.80 18.16 -4.05
C SER A 362 -0.57 18.84 -4.20
N GLU A 363 -1.63 18.15 -3.82
CA GLU A 363 -3.00 18.66 -3.87
C GLU A 363 -3.70 18.34 -2.53
N MET A 364 -3.68 19.28 -1.59
CA MET A 364 -4.74 19.32 -0.60
C MET A 364 -5.97 19.92 -1.28
N ALA A 365 -7.03 19.12 -1.43
CA ALA A 365 -8.36 19.70 -1.46
C ALA A 365 -8.48 20.51 -0.16
N PHE A 366 -8.42 21.86 -0.26
CA PHE A 366 -8.48 22.74 0.91
C PHE A 366 -9.74 22.41 1.70
N SER A 367 -9.55 21.77 2.83
CA SER A 367 -10.65 21.29 3.67
C SER A 367 -11.38 22.52 4.21
N SER A 368 -12.69 22.55 4.07
CA SER A 368 -13.51 23.53 4.79
C SER A 368 -13.34 23.31 6.29
N PHE A 369 -13.56 24.34 7.10
CA PHE A 369 -13.50 24.20 8.56
C PHE A 369 -14.42 23.08 9.09
N GLN A 370 -15.50 22.77 8.37
CA GLN A 370 -16.36 21.62 8.67
C GLN A 370 -15.64 20.28 8.43
N GLN A 371 -14.93 20.14 7.34
CA GLN A 371 -14.15 18.93 7.03
C GLN A 371 -12.99 18.73 8.01
N LEU A 372 -12.41 19.82 8.53
CA LEU A 372 -11.42 19.78 9.59
C LEU A 372 -11.99 19.28 10.93
N GLY A 373 -13.31 19.27 11.10
CA GLY A 373 -13.96 18.82 12.32
C GLY A 373 -14.39 19.94 13.27
N MET A 374 -14.34 21.21 12.86
CA MET A 374 -14.80 22.31 13.70
C MET A 374 -16.31 22.31 13.87
N LEU A 375 -16.78 22.48 15.10
CA LEU A 375 -18.20 22.68 15.42
C LEU A 375 -18.71 23.99 14.81
N GLU A 376 -20.03 24.13 14.66
CA GLU A 376 -20.65 25.30 14.03
C GLU A 376 -20.21 26.63 14.69
N ASN A 377 -20.32 26.70 16.03
CA ASN A 377 -19.88 27.88 16.78
C ASN A 377 -18.37 28.16 16.66
N GLN A 378 -17.54 27.12 16.54
CA GLN A 378 -16.09 27.27 16.31
C GLN A 378 -15.82 27.81 14.90
N ARG A 379 -16.58 27.38 13.88
CA ARG A 379 -16.47 27.89 12.52
C ARG A 379 -16.83 29.38 12.45
N GLN A 380 -17.91 29.76 13.13
CA GLN A 380 -18.32 31.17 13.23
C GLN A 380 -17.24 32.01 13.91
N LEU A 381 -16.71 31.51 15.04
CA LEU A 381 -15.64 32.19 15.77
C LEU A 381 -14.35 32.34 14.94
N MET A 382 -13.96 31.30 14.19
CA MET A 382 -12.81 31.36 13.27
C MET A 382 -13.05 32.43 12.18
N THR A 383 -14.22 32.43 11.58
CA THR A 383 -14.58 33.41 10.55
C THR A 383 -14.56 34.84 11.09
N GLU A 384 -15.06 35.06 12.32
CA GLU A 384 -14.97 36.38 12.98
C GLU A 384 -13.51 36.83 13.19
N MET A 385 -12.63 35.91 13.63
CA MET A 385 -11.21 36.21 13.83
C MET A 385 -10.51 36.56 12.52
N LEU A 386 -10.82 35.85 11.43
CA LEU A 386 -10.24 36.09 10.10
C LEU A 386 -10.75 37.38 9.44
N ASN A 387 -11.95 37.80 9.74
CA ASN A 387 -12.54 39.06 9.26
C ASN A 387 -12.06 40.30 10.06
N SER A 388 -11.24 40.09 11.09
CA SER A 388 -10.62 41.22 11.80
C SER A 388 -9.63 41.96 10.90
N PRO A 389 -9.62 43.30 10.85
CA PRO A 389 -8.71 44.04 10.01
C PRO A 389 -7.24 43.92 10.44
N SER A 390 -7.01 43.51 11.67
CA SER A 390 -5.67 43.33 12.23
C SER A 390 -5.73 42.47 13.48
N GLY A 391 -4.60 41.96 13.93
CA GLY A 391 -4.47 41.19 15.14
C GLY A 391 -3.70 39.90 14.92
N LEU A 392 -3.45 39.17 15.98
CA LEU A 392 -2.72 37.89 15.96
C LEU A 392 -3.66 36.74 16.28
N VAL A 393 -3.83 35.82 15.36
CA VAL A 393 -4.53 34.53 15.57
C VAL A 393 -3.47 33.45 15.69
N LEU A 394 -3.46 32.76 16.83
CA LEU A 394 -2.50 31.68 17.09
C LEU A 394 -3.15 30.31 17.02
N THR A 395 -2.56 29.43 16.23
CA THR A 395 -2.89 28.01 16.23
C THR A 395 -1.87 27.26 17.08
N ALA A 396 -2.32 26.60 18.12
CA ALA A 396 -1.51 25.93 19.12
C ALA A 396 -1.72 24.41 19.11
N GLY A 397 -0.73 23.64 19.50
CA GLY A 397 -0.83 22.19 19.64
C GLY A 397 0.52 21.49 19.48
N PRO A 398 0.59 20.18 19.77
CA PRO A 398 1.80 19.38 19.60
C PRO A 398 2.19 19.23 18.12
N VAL A 399 3.34 18.63 17.86
CA VAL A 399 3.75 18.24 16.51
C VAL A 399 2.75 17.24 15.94
N GLY A 400 2.37 17.41 14.67
CA GLY A 400 1.41 16.53 14.01
C GLY A 400 -0.07 16.77 14.37
N SER A 401 -0.39 17.87 15.07
CA SER A 401 -1.79 18.21 15.40
C SER A 401 -2.57 18.88 14.26
N GLY A 402 -1.98 19.06 13.08
CA GLY A 402 -2.65 19.64 11.91
C GLY A 402 -2.63 21.18 11.85
N LYS A 403 -1.76 21.86 12.61
CA LYS A 403 -1.69 23.33 12.66
C LYS A 403 -1.54 23.98 11.29
N THR A 404 -0.61 23.48 10.48
CA THR A 404 -0.36 23.99 9.12
C THR A 404 -1.59 23.85 8.24
N THR A 405 -2.27 22.70 8.31
CA THR A 405 -3.51 22.45 7.58
C THR A 405 -4.60 23.47 7.95
N THR A 406 -4.76 23.75 9.24
CA THR A 406 -5.72 24.76 9.72
C THR A 406 -5.35 26.15 9.22
N LEU A 407 -4.06 26.55 9.28
CA LEU A 407 -3.63 27.85 8.77
C LEU A 407 -3.83 27.97 7.26
N TYR A 408 -3.52 26.93 6.49
CA TYR A 408 -3.75 26.93 5.04
C TYR A 408 -5.25 27.03 4.71
N SER A 409 -6.10 26.36 5.47
CA SER A 409 -7.56 26.51 5.33
C SER A 409 -8.01 27.95 5.69
N CYS A 410 -7.38 28.59 6.67
CA CYS A 410 -7.62 30.00 6.96
C CYS A 410 -7.22 30.91 5.78
N LEU A 411 -6.04 30.71 5.22
CA LEU A 411 -5.58 31.49 4.06
C LEU A 411 -6.50 31.33 2.85
N ASN A 412 -6.98 30.11 2.62
CA ASN A 412 -7.91 29.84 1.51
C ASN A 412 -9.30 30.46 1.70
N CYS A 413 -9.68 30.83 2.92
CA CYS A 413 -10.92 31.56 3.21
C CYS A 413 -10.79 33.08 3.00
N LEU A 414 -9.58 33.61 2.84
CA LEU A 414 -9.32 35.03 2.63
C LEU A 414 -9.43 35.41 1.16
N ASP A 415 -9.73 36.66 0.89
CA ASP A 415 -9.85 37.20 -0.47
C ASP A 415 -8.47 37.57 -1.06
N CYS A 416 -7.78 36.58 -1.65
CA CYS A 416 -6.47 36.79 -2.27
C CYS A 416 -6.48 37.69 -3.53
N PHE A 417 -7.67 38.09 -4.04
CA PHE A 417 -7.75 39.02 -5.16
C PHE A 417 -7.67 40.47 -4.69
N ASN A 418 -8.18 40.77 -3.51
CA ASN A 418 -8.25 42.12 -2.96
C ASN A 418 -7.30 42.34 -1.78
N GLN A 419 -6.65 41.30 -1.27
CA GLN A 419 -5.72 41.35 -0.13
C GLN A 419 -4.35 40.84 -0.53
N ASN A 420 -3.32 41.52 -0.08
CA ASN A 420 -1.94 41.08 -0.21
C ASN A 420 -1.60 40.10 0.90
N ILE A 421 -1.70 38.78 0.58
CA ILE A 421 -1.47 37.69 1.51
C ILE A 421 -0.05 37.15 1.31
N MET A 422 0.73 37.16 2.38
CA MET A 422 2.10 36.68 2.36
C MET A 422 2.36 35.64 3.44
N THR A 423 3.28 34.71 3.17
CA THR A 423 3.72 33.70 4.16
C THR A 423 5.23 33.63 4.28
N ILE A 424 5.70 33.17 5.44
CA ILE A 424 7.07 32.73 5.64
C ILE A 424 7.06 31.40 6.38
N GLU A 425 7.74 30.40 5.82
CA GLU A 425 7.60 28.99 6.21
C GLU A 425 8.94 28.25 6.20
N ASP A 426 9.05 27.16 6.98
CA ASP A 426 10.25 26.32 7.05
C ASP A 426 9.87 24.81 7.10
N PRO A 427 9.68 24.21 5.93
CA PRO A 427 9.56 24.79 4.59
C PRO A 427 8.10 25.08 4.18
N VAL A 428 7.90 25.61 2.97
CA VAL A 428 6.58 25.65 2.32
C VAL A 428 6.12 24.20 2.06
N GLU A 429 4.94 23.85 2.57
CA GLU A 429 4.38 22.49 2.41
C GLU A 429 3.60 22.35 1.10
N PHE A 430 2.85 23.38 0.68
CA PHE A 430 2.04 23.42 -0.54
C PHE A 430 2.07 24.80 -1.18
N GLU A 431 1.99 24.85 -2.50
CA GLU A 431 1.80 26.11 -3.22
C GLU A 431 0.34 26.57 -3.13
N LEU A 432 0.13 27.81 -2.73
CA LEU A 432 -1.17 28.47 -2.64
C LEU A 432 -1.30 29.48 -3.77
N SER A 433 -2.33 29.29 -4.61
CA SER A 433 -2.59 30.25 -5.68
C SER A 433 -3.02 31.62 -5.10
N GLY A 434 -2.42 32.70 -5.57
CA GLY A 434 -2.73 34.05 -5.12
C GLY A 434 -2.06 34.47 -3.79
N VAL A 435 -1.18 33.63 -3.23
CA VAL A 435 -0.43 33.91 -1.99
C VAL A 435 1.06 33.99 -2.29
N THR A 436 1.74 34.99 -1.77
CA THR A 436 3.20 35.11 -1.87
C THR A 436 3.87 34.32 -0.76
N GLN A 437 4.41 33.13 -1.08
CA GLN A 437 5.04 32.24 -0.11
C GLN A 437 6.56 32.36 -0.13
N VAL A 438 7.15 32.59 1.03
CA VAL A 438 8.60 32.71 1.22
C VAL A 438 9.11 31.56 2.08
N GLN A 439 10.10 30.84 1.57
CA GLN A 439 10.74 29.77 2.32
C GLN A 439 11.99 30.26 3.04
N VAL A 440 12.11 29.92 4.33
CA VAL A 440 13.30 30.17 5.15
C VAL A 440 14.54 29.52 4.52
N GLN A 441 15.65 30.24 4.51
CA GLN A 441 16.95 29.76 4.03
C GLN A 441 18.06 30.17 5.02
N ASN A 442 18.13 29.50 6.17
CA ASN A 442 19.06 29.83 7.24
C ASN A 442 20.52 29.93 6.77
N LYS A 443 20.94 29.04 5.87
CA LYS A 443 22.32 29.07 5.29
C LYS A 443 22.63 30.35 4.51
N ARG A 444 21.59 31.06 4.02
CA ARG A 444 21.71 32.32 3.27
C ARG A 444 21.32 33.55 4.10
N GLY A 445 21.04 33.37 5.39
CA GLY A 445 20.66 34.44 6.30
C GLY A 445 19.17 34.86 6.24
N LEU A 446 18.33 34.15 5.45
CA LEU A 446 16.89 34.37 5.43
C LEU A 446 16.24 33.54 6.55
N THR A 447 16.26 34.11 7.77
CA THR A 447 15.61 33.53 8.96
C THR A 447 14.13 33.98 9.02
N PHE A 448 13.34 33.38 9.96
CA PHE A 448 11.98 33.86 10.20
C PHE A 448 11.94 35.36 10.50
N SER A 449 12.72 35.82 11.44
CA SER A 449 12.76 37.26 11.83
C SER A 449 13.15 38.17 10.68
N ALA A 450 14.18 37.80 9.89
CA ALA A 450 14.60 38.58 8.72
C ALA A 450 13.53 38.61 7.65
N GLY A 451 12.89 37.49 7.38
CA GLY A 451 11.82 37.35 6.39
C GLY A 451 10.57 38.15 6.79
N VAL A 452 10.08 38.01 8.02
CA VAL A 452 8.93 38.82 8.51
C VAL A 452 9.19 40.31 8.37
N ARG A 453 10.38 40.79 8.74
CA ARG A 453 10.75 42.21 8.54
C ARG A 453 10.73 42.64 7.07
N ALA A 454 11.12 41.76 6.17
CA ALA A 454 11.11 42.04 4.73
C ALA A 454 9.67 42.09 4.21
N LEU A 455 8.83 41.12 4.59
CA LEU A 455 7.44 41.02 4.15
C LEU A 455 6.57 42.19 4.65
N LEU A 456 6.79 42.65 5.87
CA LEU A 456 6.08 43.87 6.39
C LEU A 456 6.39 45.15 5.59
N ARG A 457 7.46 45.20 4.80
CA ARG A 457 7.73 46.30 3.89
C ARG A 457 7.11 46.12 2.50
N GLN A 458 6.40 45.03 2.29
CA GLN A 458 5.71 44.71 1.03
C GLN A 458 4.20 44.96 1.10
N ASP A 459 3.74 45.77 2.07
CA ASP A 459 2.33 46.12 2.23
C ASP A 459 1.41 44.92 2.39
N ALA A 460 1.76 44.02 3.33
CA ALA A 460 1.00 42.80 3.60
C ALA A 460 -0.26 43.10 4.45
N ASP A 461 -1.44 42.83 3.91
CA ASP A 461 -2.71 42.84 4.67
C ASP A 461 -2.80 41.66 5.63
N THR A 462 -2.39 40.48 5.13
CA THR A 462 -2.31 39.26 5.94
C THR A 462 -0.93 38.63 5.86
N LEU A 463 -0.36 38.30 6.99
CA LEU A 463 0.93 37.64 7.12
C LEU A 463 0.81 36.31 7.88
N MET A 464 1.13 35.20 7.24
CA MET A 464 1.29 33.93 7.95
C MET A 464 2.77 33.69 8.28
N ILE A 465 3.05 33.42 9.54
CA ILE A 465 4.35 32.99 10.04
C ILE A 465 4.22 31.51 10.41
N GLY A 466 4.92 30.64 9.71
CA GLY A 466 4.81 29.18 9.87
C GLY A 466 4.87 28.75 11.34
N GLU A 467 5.82 29.31 12.11
CA GLU A 467 5.86 29.11 13.55
C GLU A 467 6.63 30.21 14.27
N ILE A 468 6.29 30.42 15.54
CA ILE A 468 7.00 31.31 16.46
C ILE A 468 7.77 30.47 17.46
N ARG A 469 9.13 30.55 17.40
CA ARG A 469 10.04 29.79 18.28
C ARG A 469 10.89 30.65 19.19
N ASP A 470 11.05 31.93 18.86
CA ASP A 470 12.01 32.82 19.51
C ASP A 470 11.41 34.20 19.81
N GLU A 471 12.06 34.93 20.74
CA GLU A 471 11.66 36.25 21.19
C GLU A 471 11.65 37.26 20.04
N GLU A 472 12.64 37.21 19.14
CA GLU A 472 12.75 38.17 18.05
C GLU A 472 11.56 38.09 17.08
N THR A 473 11.20 36.85 16.67
CA THR A 473 10.07 36.61 15.76
C THR A 473 8.76 37.03 16.41
N VAL A 474 8.52 36.68 17.70
CA VAL A 474 7.27 37.06 18.38
C VAL A 474 7.12 38.55 18.53
N GLN A 475 8.19 39.28 18.85
CA GLN A 475 8.15 40.74 18.97
C GLN A 475 7.81 41.43 17.65
N ILE A 476 8.26 40.89 16.51
CA ILE A 476 7.94 41.42 15.20
C ILE A 476 6.47 41.09 14.84
N ALA A 477 6.01 39.87 15.09
CA ALA A 477 4.63 39.43 14.87
C ALA A 477 3.61 40.29 15.67
N ILE A 478 3.89 40.54 16.94
CA ILE A 478 3.08 41.44 17.80
C ILE A 478 3.00 42.86 17.22
N ARG A 479 4.16 43.42 16.80
CA ARG A 479 4.19 44.74 16.20
C ARG A 479 3.39 44.83 14.90
N ALA A 480 3.49 43.79 14.04
CA ALA A 480 2.71 43.69 12.83
C ALA A 480 1.20 43.71 13.12
N ALA A 481 0.76 42.86 14.06
CA ALA A 481 -0.63 42.77 14.49
C ALA A 481 -1.17 44.09 15.06
N LEU A 482 -0.36 44.83 15.80
CA LEU A 482 -0.70 46.16 16.34
C LEU A 482 -0.66 47.28 15.30
N SER A 483 0.04 47.06 14.18
CA SER A 483 0.21 48.08 13.11
C SER A 483 -0.83 47.99 11.99
N GLY A 484 -1.77 47.07 12.05
CA GLY A 484 -2.83 46.95 11.06
C GLY A 484 -2.81 45.65 10.22
N THR A 485 -1.86 44.74 10.45
CA THR A 485 -1.74 43.48 9.71
C THR A 485 -2.47 42.37 10.44
N LEU A 486 -3.22 41.53 9.74
CA LEU A 486 -3.72 40.26 10.27
C LEU A 486 -2.56 39.24 10.25
N VAL A 487 -2.13 38.82 11.43
CA VAL A 487 -1.03 37.85 11.57
C VAL A 487 -1.61 36.47 11.96
N LEU A 488 -1.28 35.45 11.19
CA LEU A 488 -1.60 34.05 11.48
C LEU A 488 -0.30 33.32 11.81
N SER A 489 -0.27 32.56 12.92
CA SER A 489 0.95 31.82 13.24
C SER A 489 0.68 30.58 14.07
N THR A 490 1.73 29.73 14.22
CA THR A 490 1.67 28.59 15.12
C THR A 490 2.59 28.74 16.32
N ILE A 491 2.19 28.11 17.43
CA ILE A 491 3.00 28.00 18.62
C ILE A 491 2.81 26.60 19.26
N HIS A 492 3.85 26.12 19.93
CA HIS A 492 3.73 24.88 20.71
C HIS A 492 3.15 25.16 22.10
N ALA A 493 1.99 24.60 22.38
CA ALA A 493 1.35 24.66 23.68
C ALA A 493 0.44 23.45 23.88
N ASN A 494 -0.02 23.23 25.11
CA ASN A 494 -0.87 22.09 25.50
C ASN A 494 -2.34 22.48 25.75
N SER A 495 -2.68 23.77 25.61
CA SER A 495 -4.05 24.30 25.70
C SER A 495 -4.11 25.69 25.05
N ALA A 496 -5.30 26.22 24.81
CA ALA A 496 -5.46 27.60 24.31
C ALA A 496 -4.92 28.63 25.29
N THR A 497 -5.21 28.48 26.58
CA THR A 497 -4.66 29.34 27.63
C THR A 497 -3.15 29.16 27.82
N GLY A 498 -2.64 27.94 27.62
CA GLY A 498 -1.21 27.63 27.61
C GLY A 498 -0.46 28.37 26.48
N ALA A 499 -1.09 28.60 25.33
CA ALA A 499 -0.47 29.36 24.24
C ALA A 499 -0.28 30.83 24.62
N VAL A 500 -1.22 31.45 25.35
CA VAL A 500 -1.05 32.81 25.89
C VAL A 500 0.14 32.85 26.87
N ALA A 501 0.22 31.87 27.76
CA ALA A 501 1.34 31.76 28.69
C ALA A 501 2.70 31.59 27.96
N SER A 502 2.73 30.77 26.90
CA SER A 502 3.93 30.57 26.06
C SER A 502 4.42 31.86 25.39
N LEU A 503 3.49 32.70 24.91
CA LEU A 503 3.86 34.04 24.40
C LEU A 503 4.56 34.89 25.47
N MET A 504 4.02 34.90 26.67
CA MET A 504 4.63 35.66 27.77
C MET A 504 6.01 35.12 28.15
N GLN A 505 6.23 33.80 28.07
CA GLN A 505 7.54 33.18 28.29
C GLN A 505 8.56 33.57 27.22
N LEU A 506 8.10 33.86 25.98
CA LEU A 506 8.94 34.39 24.90
C LEU A 506 9.20 35.92 25.03
N GLY A 507 8.97 36.51 26.20
CA GLY A 507 9.29 37.91 26.49
C GLY A 507 8.22 38.92 26.08
N VAL A 508 7.00 38.48 25.67
CA VAL A 508 5.90 39.39 25.36
C VAL A 508 5.28 39.89 26.67
N THR A 509 5.09 41.21 26.79
CA THR A 509 4.37 41.76 27.94
C THR A 509 2.88 41.44 27.87
N GLY A 510 2.22 41.29 29.03
CA GLY A 510 0.79 41.09 29.08
C GLY A 510 0.00 42.16 28.32
N PHE A 511 0.45 43.44 28.43
CA PHE A 511 -0.15 44.55 27.69
C PHE A 511 -0.05 44.37 26.16
N SER A 512 1.13 43.98 25.65
CA SER A 512 1.32 43.73 24.20
C SER A 512 0.55 42.50 23.73
N ALA A 513 0.58 41.41 24.49
CA ALA A 513 -0.16 40.16 24.17
C ALA A 513 -1.68 40.42 24.12
N GLY A 514 -2.25 41.04 25.15
CA GLY A 514 -3.69 41.28 25.22
C GLY A 514 -4.21 42.24 24.13
N ASN A 515 -3.41 43.21 23.69
CA ASN A 515 -3.81 44.11 22.59
C ASN A 515 -3.60 43.51 21.20
N ALA A 516 -2.60 42.65 21.00
CA ALA A 516 -2.31 42.06 19.71
C ALA A 516 -3.13 40.78 19.41
N LEU A 517 -3.41 39.94 20.43
CA LEU A 517 -4.15 38.71 20.24
C LEU A 517 -5.62 38.97 19.90
N SER A 518 -6.08 38.43 18.76
CA SER A 518 -7.49 38.31 18.40
C SER A 518 -8.11 37.01 18.88
N GLY A 519 -7.36 35.93 18.86
CA GLY A 519 -7.79 34.63 19.36
C GLY A 519 -6.73 33.55 19.36
N VAL A 520 -7.04 32.48 20.01
CA VAL A 520 -6.19 31.28 20.09
C VAL A 520 -7.00 30.05 19.77
N VAL A 521 -6.42 29.18 18.94
CA VAL A 521 -7.00 27.91 18.53
C VAL A 521 -6.04 26.81 18.95
N PHE A 522 -6.36 26.09 20.01
CA PHE A 522 -5.63 24.87 20.34
C PHE A 522 -6.27 23.67 19.66
N GLN A 523 -5.45 22.78 19.13
CA GLN A 523 -5.94 21.63 18.40
C GLN A 523 -5.12 20.35 18.60
N ARG A 524 -5.81 19.23 18.49
CA ARG A 524 -5.24 17.88 18.37
C ARG A 524 -5.90 17.13 17.23
N LEU A 525 -5.27 16.07 16.74
CA LEU A 525 -5.89 15.11 15.84
C LEU A 525 -6.26 13.85 16.59
N VAL A 526 -7.45 13.32 16.29
CA VAL A 526 -7.97 12.04 16.79
C VAL A 526 -8.30 11.13 15.62
N HIS A 527 -8.23 9.82 15.83
CA HIS A 527 -8.58 8.86 14.79
C HIS A 527 -10.11 8.76 14.65
N ARG A 528 -10.58 8.83 13.42
CA ARG A 528 -11.99 8.54 13.11
C ARG A 528 -12.23 7.04 13.18
N ILE A 529 -13.38 6.67 13.71
CA ILE A 529 -13.83 5.28 13.68
C ILE A 529 -14.10 4.86 12.22
N CYS A 530 -13.65 3.67 11.85
CA CYS A 530 -13.88 3.15 10.51
C CYS A 530 -15.36 2.92 10.25
N LYS A 531 -15.93 3.59 9.26
CA LYS A 531 -17.35 3.50 8.91
C LYS A 531 -17.76 2.11 8.43
N ASN A 532 -16.82 1.35 7.83
CA ASN A 532 -17.10 0.03 7.25
C ASN A 532 -17.24 -1.07 8.31
N CYS A 533 -16.59 -0.91 9.48
CA CYS A 533 -16.61 -1.96 10.51
C CYS A 533 -17.08 -1.45 11.89
N ARG A 534 -17.67 -0.26 11.95
CA ARG A 534 -18.25 0.24 13.20
C ARG A 534 -19.55 -0.50 13.55
N GLU A 535 -19.74 -0.76 14.83
CA GLU A 535 -20.93 -1.37 15.40
C GLU A 535 -21.52 -0.49 16.47
N PRO A 536 -22.83 -0.25 16.44
CA PRO A 536 -23.50 0.45 17.52
C PRO A 536 -23.57 -0.45 18.77
N TYR A 537 -23.47 0.17 19.94
CA TYR A 537 -23.73 -0.47 21.22
C TYR A 537 -24.29 0.56 22.20
N GLU A 538 -24.95 0.09 23.24
CA GLU A 538 -25.48 0.96 24.30
C GLU A 538 -24.38 1.27 25.32
N ALA A 539 -24.21 2.57 25.67
CA ALA A 539 -23.22 3.03 26.64
C ALA A 539 -23.46 2.44 28.02
N ASP A 540 -22.44 1.92 28.65
CA ASP A 540 -22.52 1.47 30.03
C ASP A 540 -22.54 2.65 31.04
N ALA A 541 -22.76 2.35 32.34
CA ALA A 541 -22.86 3.37 33.38
C ALA A 541 -21.53 4.17 33.56
N MET A 542 -20.38 3.55 33.29
CA MET A 542 -19.07 4.19 33.39
C MET A 542 -18.83 5.13 32.23
N GLU A 543 -19.14 4.67 31.02
CA GLU A 543 -19.04 5.46 29.78
C GLU A 543 -19.97 6.69 29.82
N ARG A 544 -21.19 6.52 30.32
CA ARG A 544 -22.13 7.63 30.52
C ARG A 544 -21.59 8.69 31.49
N LYS A 545 -20.96 8.27 32.57
CA LYS A 545 -20.32 9.15 33.53
C LYS A 545 -19.15 9.93 32.91
N GLU A 546 -18.31 9.26 32.12
CA GLU A 546 -17.20 9.91 31.41
C GLU A 546 -17.69 10.93 30.35
N LEU A 547 -18.81 10.63 29.72
CA LEU A 547 -19.48 11.53 28.77
C LEU A 547 -20.28 12.64 29.49
N GLU A 548 -20.32 12.66 30.81
CA GLU A 548 -21.08 13.65 31.60
C GLU A 548 -22.55 13.79 31.15
N VAL A 549 -23.15 12.66 30.75
CA VAL A 549 -24.55 12.65 30.32
C VAL A 549 -25.42 12.23 31.49
N GLU A 550 -26.33 13.15 31.89
CA GLU A 550 -27.32 12.91 32.93
C GLU A 550 -28.62 12.29 32.33
N GLY A 551 -29.28 11.45 33.11
CA GLY A 551 -30.55 10.81 32.72
C GLY A 551 -30.40 9.33 32.37
N ASP A 552 -31.54 8.62 32.23
CA ASP A 552 -31.61 7.17 32.01
C ASP A 552 -31.86 6.82 30.53
N GLU A 553 -31.94 7.80 29.63
CA GLU A 553 -32.17 7.53 28.22
C GLU A 553 -30.99 6.76 27.60
N PRO A 554 -31.22 5.71 26.79
CA PRO A 554 -30.15 4.94 26.17
C PRO A 554 -29.33 5.80 25.19
N ILE A 555 -27.99 5.74 25.31
CA ILE A 555 -27.08 6.42 24.41
C ILE A 555 -26.41 5.38 23.55
N THR A 556 -26.55 5.53 22.24
CA THR A 556 -25.84 4.68 21.27
C THR A 556 -24.45 5.22 21.02
N LEU A 557 -23.44 4.43 21.34
CA LEU A 557 -22.05 4.65 21.00
C LEU A 557 -21.61 3.68 19.91
N TYR A 558 -20.42 3.88 19.38
CA TYR A 558 -19.86 3.05 18.32
C TYR A 558 -18.50 2.50 18.71
N ARG A 559 -18.30 1.22 18.43
CA ARG A 559 -17.00 0.55 18.48
C ARG A 559 -16.69 -0.06 17.12
N SER A 560 -15.43 -0.36 16.85
CA SER A 560 -15.01 -0.98 15.59
C SER A 560 -14.39 -2.35 15.84
N ARG A 561 -14.64 -3.31 14.92
CA ARG A 561 -14.03 -4.64 14.95
C ARG A 561 -12.66 -4.67 14.27
N GLY A 562 -12.39 -3.71 13.41
CA GLY A 562 -11.30 -3.77 12.44
C GLY A 562 -11.71 -4.54 11.19
N CYS A 563 -11.41 -4.01 10.03
CA CYS A 563 -11.63 -4.62 8.71
C CYS A 563 -10.43 -4.32 7.80
N ASP A 564 -10.46 -4.86 6.60
CA ASP A 564 -9.36 -4.68 5.66
C ASP A 564 -9.19 -3.23 5.21
N SER A 565 -10.30 -2.49 5.03
CA SER A 565 -10.27 -1.05 4.69
C SER A 565 -9.59 -0.17 5.74
N CYS A 566 -9.48 -0.62 6.98
CA CYS A 566 -8.80 0.11 8.04
C CYS A 566 -7.55 -0.62 8.56
N PHE A 567 -6.98 -1.52 7.79
CA PHE A 567 -5.82 -2.34 8.19
C PHE A 567 -6.01 -3.02 9.56
N ARG A 568 -7.26 -3.44 9.86
CA ARG A 568 -7.71 -4.05 11.12
C ARG A 568 -7.53 -3.19 12.38
N THR A 569 -7.17 -1.92 12.23
CA THR A 569 -7.04 -0.98 13.36
C THR A 569 -8.39 -0.57 13.94
N GLY A 570 -9.45 -0.60 13.15
CA GLY A 570 -10.76 -0.04 13.50
C GLY A 570 -10.88 1.46 13.24
N TYR A 571 -9.82 2.10 12.73
CA TYR A 571 -9.75 3.53 12.46
C TYR A 571 -9.46 3.80 11.00
N HIS A 572 -10.03 4.87 10.43
CA HIS A 572 -9.78 5.32 9.08
C HIS A 572 -9.90 6.84 8.99
N GLY A 573 -8.78 7.49 8.72
CA GLY A 573 -8.67 8.93 8.72
C GLY A 573 -8.59 9.56 10.11
N ARG A 574 -8.32 10.85 10.14
CA ARG A 574 -8.21 11.67 11.36
C ARG A 574 -9.14 12.85 11.28
N ILE A 575 -9.53 13.38 12.43
CA ILE A 575 -10.35 14.59 12.57
C ILE A 575 -9.74 15.51 13.62
N GLY A 576 -9.83 16.81 13.40
CA GLY A 576 -9.38 17.81 14.36
C GLY A 576 -10.37 17.95 15.53
N VAL A 577 -9.81 18.12 16.72
CA VAL A 577 -10.55 18.55 17.90
C VAL A 577 -9.96 19.86 18.40
N TYR A 578 -10.82 20.79 18.74
CA TYR A 578 -10.44 22.19 18.93
C TYR A 578 -10.91 22.74 20.27
N GLU A 579 -10.04 23.52 20.91
CA GLU A 579 -10.35 24.42 22.00
C GLU A 579 -10.03 25.83 21.52
N MET A 580 -11.03 26.70 21.46
CA MET A 580 -10.90 28.02 20.86
C MET A 580 -11.36 29.10 21.83
N VAL A 581 -10.58 30.17 21.90
CA VAL A 581 -10.90 31.33 22.69
C VAL A 581 -10.67 32.61 21.89
N LYS A 582 -11.67 33.47 21.85
CA LYS A 582 -11.56 34.85 21.36
C LYS A 582 -11.06 35.73 22.49
N ILE A 583 -10.16 36.63 22.21
CA ILE A 583 -9.64 37.58 23.19
C ILE A 583 -10.54 38.81 23.20
N ASP A 584 -11.60 38.72 24.00
CA ASP A 584 -12.50 39.83 24.26
C ASP A 584 -11.91 40.84 25.27
N GLU A 585 -12.68 41.84 25.67
CA GLU A 585 -12.22 42.88 26.58
C GLU A 585 -11.88 42.33 27.98
N GLU A 586 -12.67 41.35 28.47
CA GLU A 586 -12.45 40.72 29.77
C GLU A 586 -11.13 39.90 29.74
N MET A 587 -10.95 39.05 28.74
CA MET A 587 -9.72 38.27 28.55
C MET A 587 -8.51 39.18 28.43
N ARG A 588 -8.63 40.29 27.70
CA ARG A 588 -7.57 41.29 27.54
C ARG A 588 -7.12 41.86 28.87
N HIS A 589 -8.08 42.26 29.71
CA HIS A 589 -7.79 42.77 31.08
C HIS A 589 -7.11 41.75 31.96
N VAL A 590 -7.54 40.49 31.90
CA VAL A 590 -6.91 39.39 32.63
C VAL A 590 -5.48 39.19 32.15
N ILE A 591 -5.22 39.17 30.84
CA ILE A 591 -3.87 39.00 30.28
C ILE A 591 -2.94 40.16 30.71
N PHE A 592 -3.43 41.39 30.84
CA PHE A 592 -2.65 42.55 31.29
C PHE A 592 -2.08 42.32 32.70
N SER A 593 -2.80 41.68 33.59
CA SER A 593 -2.41 41.48 35.01
C SER A 593 -1.39 40.37 35.24
N ARG A 594 -0.86 39.72 34.20
CA ARG A 594 -0.01 38.53 34.27
C ARG A 594 -0.66 37.41 35.10
N PRO A 595 -1.79 36.88 34.64
CA PRO A 595 -2.60 35.96 35.40
C PRO A 595 -1.92 34.60 35.62
N THR A 596 -2.38 33.88 36.62
CA THR A 596 -2.10 32.44 36.76
C THR A 596 -2.84 31.64 35.68
N HIS A 597 -2.43 30.41 35.51
CA HIS A 597 -3.12 29.51 34.54
C HIS A 597 -4.61 29.35 34.86
N SER A 598 -4.98 29.23 36.14
CA SER A 598 -6.39 29.07 36.55
C SER A 598 -7.22 30.32 36.32
N GLU A 599 -6.64 31.51 36.46
CA GLU A 599 -7.32 32.80 36.16
C GLU A 599 -7.57 32.93 34.66
N LEU A 600 -6.57 32.58 33.81
CA LEU A 600 -6.74 32.55 32.36
C LEU A 600 -7.83 31.54 31.94
N GLN A 601 -7.83 30.34 32.54
CA GLN A 601 -8.80 29.32 32.25
C GLN A 601 -10.22 29.75 32.63
N ALA A 602 -10.39 30.34 33.81
CA ALA A 602 -11.66 30.86 34.25
C ALA A 602 -12.20 32.01 33.36
N ALA A 603 -11.31 32.92 32.95
CA ALA A 603 -11.67 34.00 32.02
C ALA A 603 -12.02 33.45 30.63
N ALA A 604 -11.27 32.51 30.10
CA ALA A 604 -11.54 31.84 28.82
C ALA A 604 -12.90 31.14 28.83
N THR A 605 -13.25 30.45 29.94
CA THR A 605 -14.55 29.80 30.08
C THR A 605 -15.68 30.83 30.09
N ARG A 606 -15.52 31.98 30.77
CA ARG A 606 -16.51 33.07 30.73
C ARG A 606 -16.63 33.72 29.35
N ALA A 607 -15.54 33.79 28.61
CA ALA A 607 -15.52 34.25 27.20
C ALA A 607 -16.16 33.24 26.22
N GLY A 608 -16.70 32.13 26.71
CA GLY A 608 -17.40 31.14 25.87
C GLY A 608 -16.47 30.09 25.26
N MET A 609 -15.27 29.90 25.79
CA MET A 609 -14.38 28.83 25.32
C MET A 609 -15.01 27.47 25.54
N ILE A 610 -15.09 26.67 24.47
CA ILE A 610 -15.49 25.28 24.53
C ILE A 610 -14.26 24.46 24.91
N PRO A 611 -14.26 23.77 26.08
CA PRO A 611 -13.15 22.90 26.44
C PRO A 611 -12.97 21.76 25.44
N LEU A 612 -11.73 21.33 25.24
CA LEU A 612 -11.41 20.22 24.34
C LEU A 612 -12.26 18.98 24.63
N LYS A 613 -12.45 18.66 25.92
CA LYS A 613 -13.27 17.53 26.39
C LYS A 613 -14.71 17.61 25.88
N ALA A 614 -15.31 18.78 25.87
CA ALA A 614 -16.70 18.96 25.39
C ALA A 614 -16.79 18.70 23.88
N HIS A 615 -15.83 19.19 23.09
CA HIS A 615 -15.79 18.91 21.65
C HIS A 615 -15.61 17.41 21.36
N VAL A 616 -14.64 16.76 22.03
CA VAL A 616 -14.39 15.32 21.86
C VAL A 616 -15.64 14.50 22.22
N ARG A 617 -16.36 14.88 23.29
CA ARG A 617 -17.62 14.25 23.70
C ARG A 617 -18.69 14.30 22.61
N GLU A 618 -18.85 15.45 21.94
CA GLU A 618 -19.79 15.55 20.82
C GLU A 618 -19.45 14.59 19.68
N LEU A 619 -18.14 14.44 19.36
CA LEU A 619 -17.68 13.51 18.34
C LEU A 619 -17.87 12.04 18.72
N VAL A 620 -17.81 11.69 20.01
CA VAL A 620 -18.12 10.33 20.50
C VAL A 620 -19.62 10.06 20.36
N ILE A 621 -20.47 11.01 20.74
CA ILE A 621 -21.93 10.87 20.66
C ILE A 621 -22.40 10.82 19.20
N SER A 622 -21.80 11.60 18.29
CA SER A 622 -22.08 11.53 16.85
C SER A 622 -21.59 10.23 16.18
N GLY A 623 -20.71 9.47 16.85
CA GLY A 623 -20.11 8.25 16.31
C GLY A 623 -19.01 8.48 15.29
N ASP A 624 -18.40 9.65 15.28
CA ASP A 624 -17.21 9.94 14.48
C ASP A 624 -15.93 9.36 15.09
N ILE A 625 -15.86 9.30 16.42
CA ILE A 625 -14.76 8.71 17.17
C ILE A 625 -15.29 7.74 18.23
N ASN A 626 -14.44 6.86 18.74
CA ASN A 626 -14.83 6.00 19.85
C ASN A 626 -14.42 6.61 21.21
N ILE A 627 -15.00 6.09 22.28
CA ILE A 627 -14.73 6.58 23.63
C ILE A 627 -13.26 6.38 24.06
N LYS A 628 -12.56 5.39 23.51
CA LYS A 628 -11.15 5.15 23.81
C LYS A 628 -10.26 6.30 23.35
N GLU A 629 -10.55 6.88 22.18
CA GLU A 629 -9.85 8.07 21.69
C GLU A 629 -10.04 9.26 22.65
N MET A 630 -11.26 9.44 23.18
CA MET A 630 -11.53 10.47 24.18
C MET A 630 -10.64 10.31 25.41
N LEU A 631 -10.55 9.09 25.96
CA LEU A 631 -9.75 8.79 27.16
C LEU A 631 -8.23 8.97 26.95
N HIS A 632 -7.73 8.87 25.70
CA HIS A 632 -6.32 9.12 25.40
C HIS A 632 -5.94 10.61 25.32
N ILE A 633 -6.92 11.50 25.14
CA ILE A 633 -6.68 12.92 24.89
C ILE A 633 -6.89 13.77 26.14
N ILE A 634 -7.81 13.36 26.99
CA ILE A 634 -8.12 14.01 28.25
C ILE A 634 -7.20 13.51 29.36
#